data_57b4791f9220ba5f8b2c72feddbea2f7
#
_entry.id   57b4791f9220ba5f8b2c72feddbea2f7
#
_cell.length_a   1.000
_cell.length_b   1.000
_cell.length_c   1.000
_cell.angle_alpha   90.00
_cell.angle_beta   90.00
_cell.angle_gamma   90.00
#
_symmetry.space_group_name_H-M   'P 1'
#
loop_
_entity.id
_entity.type
_entity.pdbx_description
1 polymer ?
#
loop_
_entity_poly.entity_id
_entity_poly.type
_entity_poly.pdbx_seq_one_letter_code
_entity_poly.pdbx_strand_id
1 'polypeptide(L)'
;MLLFLFSLLIVVMTHEAAHLIVAKKCKCGVIKYSIGFGKPILFSKKFKGTIYQITPWLFGGFCELKGELSKSRAKNAFVNLPYRKKVAIAGAGCAVNVLMGLIAILIGHCLSNYYFFYFGYLSLVLGLSNWFIPIPCLDGGYALWYPILTKMFEKNKGTKIFEKAVQISFKIIIVLNIMCIPLLIKLIRMGGL
;
A
#
# COMPACT_ATOMS: atom_id res chain seq x y z
N MET A 1 -7.38 -19.14 -10.51
CA MET A 1 -6.04 -18.62 -10.18
C MET A 1 -5.67 -17.38 -10.99
N LEU A 2 -5.69 -17.41 -12.32
CA LEU A 2 -5.30 -16.25 -13.16
C LEU A 2 -6.18 -15.01 -12.89
N LEU A 3 -7.48 -15.21 -12.80
CA LEU A 3 -8.46 -14.15 -12.51
C LEU A 3 -8.23 -13.50 -11.13
N PHE A 4 -7.86 -14.29 -10.13
CA PHE A 4 -7.49 -13.80 -8.80
C PHE A 4 -6.25 -12.91 -8.85
N LEU A 5 -5.20 -13.37 -9.52
CA LEU A 5 -3.96 -12.60 -9.66
C LEU A 5 -4.18 -11.29 -10.40
N PHE A 6 -5.01 -11.32 -11.45
CA PHE A 6 -5.38 -10.13 -12.21
C PHE A 6 -6.18 -9.13 -11.35
N SER A 7 -7.15 -9.64 -10.57
CA SER A 7 -7.94 -8.82 -9.64
C SER A 7 -7.05 -8.18 -8.57
N LEU A 8 -6.16 -8.97 -7.97
CA LEU A 8 -5.21 -8.49 -6.97
C LEU A 8 -4.31 -7.39 -7.54
N LEU A 9 -3.80 -7.59 -8.75
CA LEU A 9 -2.97 -6.61 -9.43
C LEU A 9 -3.71 -5.29 -9.62
N ILE A 10 -4.96 -5.31 -10.10
CA ILE A 10 -5.78 -4.10 -10.28
C ILE A 10 -5.99 -3.39 -8.93
N VAL A 11 -6.36 -4.13 -7.88
CA VAL A 11 -6.62 -3.57 -6.56
C VAL A 11 -5.38 -2.91 -5.98
N VAL A 12 -4.22 -3.54 -6.10
CA VAL A 12 -2.94 -2.98 -5.62
C VAL A 12 -2.51 -1.77 -6.46
N MET A 13 -2.61 -1.85 -7.78
CA MET A 13 -2.24 -0.74 -8.67
C MET A 13 -3.08 0.51 -8.40
N THR A 14 -4.38 0.35 -8.23
CA THR A 14 -5.29 1.47 -7.94
C THR A 14 -5.05 2.05 -6.55
N HIS A 15 -4.75 1.21 -5.56
CA HIS A 15 -4.35 1.60 -4.22
C HIS A 15 -3.11 2.52 -4.25
N GLU A 16 -2.02 2.04 -4.84
CA GLU A 16 -0.77 2.82 -4.93
C GLU A 16 -0.92 4.08 -5.80
N ALA A 17 -1.74 4.02 -6.86
CA ALA A 17 -2.04 5.19 -7.68
C ALA A 17 -2.80 6.26 -6.90
N ALA A 18 -3.66 5.88 -5.96
CA ALA A 18 -4.37 6.82 -5.09
C ALA A 18 -3.38 7.58 -4.19
N HIS A 19 -2.41 6.90 -3.58
CA HIS A 19 -1.34 7.55 -2.81
C HIS A 19 -0.56 8.55 -3.67
N LEU A 20 -0.17 8.16 -4.87
CA LEU A 20 0.54 9.02 -5.83
C LEU A 20 -0.26 10.29 -6.15
N ILE A 21 -1.56 10.13 -6.48
CA ILE A 21 -2.42 11.24 -6.87
C ILE A 21 -2.62 12.21 -5.71
N VAL A 22 -2.96 11.69 -4.51
CA VAL A 22 -3.20 12.52 -3.34
C VAL A 22 -1.91 13.17 -2.84
N ALA A 23 -0.77 12.47 -2.88
CA ALA A 23 0.53 13.05 -2.55
C ALA A 23 0.85 14.25 -3.44
N LYS A 24 0.66 14.12 -4.77
CA LYS A 24 0.87 15.23 -5.72
C LYS A 24 -0.10 16.39 -5.48
N LYS A 25 -1.39 16.13 -5.20
CA LYS A 25 -2.37 17.16 -4.82
C LYS A 25 -1.98 17.87 -3.53
N CYS A 26 -1.41 17.15 -2.56
CA CYS A 26 -0.89 17.72 -1.32
C CYS A 26 0.45 18.46 -1.47
N LYS A 27 1.01 18.53 -2.69
CA LYS A 27 2.33 19.08 -3.01
C LYS A 27 3.47 18.32 -2.32
N CYS A 28 3.28 17.02 -2.03
CA CYS A 28 4.32 16.11 -1.56
C CYS A 28 5.18 15.65 -2.74
N GLY A 29 6.49 15.61 -2.53
CA GLY A 29 7.40 15.01 -3.52
C GLY A 29 7.20 13.50 -3.55
N VAL A 30 7.03 12.93 -4.75
CA VAL A 30 7.02 11.49 -4.97
C VAL A 30 8.28 11.11 -5.72
N ILE A 31 9.10 10.25 -5.10
CA ILE A 31 10.36 9.79 -5.67
C ILE A 31 10.08 8.69 -6.69
N LYS A 32 9.28 7.68 -6.29
CA LYS A 32 9.06 6.49 -7.09
C LYS A 32 7.64 5.96 -6.93
N TYR A 33 7.11 5.46 -8.03
CA TYR A 33 5.88 4.68 -8.09
C TYR A 33 6.22 3.35 -8.74
N SER A 34 6.07 2.26 -8.01
CA SER A 34 6.41 0.92 -8.47
C SER A 34 5.21 0.00 -8.47
N ILE A 35 5.00 -0.68 -9.58
CA ILE A 35 4.11 -1.83 -9.69
C ILE A 35 4.99 -3.07 -9.51
N GLY A 36 4.74 -3.83 -8.45
CA GLY A 36 5.55 -4.97 -8.08
C GLY A 36 6.75 -4.63 -7.20
N PHE A 37 7.48 -5.68 -6.83
CA PHE A 37 8.70 -5.64 -6.02
C PHE A 37 9.85 -6.39 -6.72
N GLY A 38 11.08 -6.20 -6.24
CA GLY A 38 12.24 -7.00 -6.62
C GLY A 38 13.02 -6.50 -7.83
N LYS A 39 13.92 -7.36 -8.31
CA LYS A 39 14.78 -7.14 -9.47
C LYS A 39 14.66 -8.33 -10.44
N PRO A 40 14.96 -8.16 -11.73
CA PRO A 40 15.37 -6.93 -12.42
C PRO A 40 14.22 -5.92 -12.56
N ILE A 41 14.53 -4.65 -12.87
CA ILE A 41 13.52 -3.66 -13.25
C ILE A 41 13.15 -3.94 -14.71
N LEU A 42 11.88 -4.32 -14.96
CA LEU A 42 11.39 -4.66 -16.30
C LEU A 42 11.14 -3.42 -17.14
N PHE A 43 10.65 -2.35 -16.50
CA PHE A 43 10.39 -1.07 -17.15
C PHE A 43 10.66 0.06 -16.15
N SER A 44 11.26 1.16 -16.62
CA SER A 44 11.45 2.36 -15.81
C SER A 44 11.41 3.61 -16.69
N LYS A 45 10.62 4.60 -16.29
CA LYS A 45 10.54 5.91 -16.95
C LYS A 45 10.42 7.01 -15.92
N LYS A 46 11.25 8.04 -16.04
CA LYS A 46 11.13 9.25 -15.20
C LYS A 46 10.21 10.25 -15.87
N PHE A 47 9.17 10.70 -15.18
CA PHE A 47 8.24 11.70 -15.64
C PHE A 47 7.86 12.67 -14.52
N LYS A 48 7.97 13.98 -14.80
CA LYS A 48 7.68 15.06 -13.82
C LYS A 48 8.32 14.85 -12.44
N GLY A 49 9.58 14.40 -12.42
CA GLY A 49 10.35 14.18 -11.20
C GLY A 49 10.09 12.87 -10.46
N THR A 50 9.11 12.08 -10.88
CA THR A 50 8.77 10.76 -10.33
C THR A 50 9.29 9.66 -11.25
N ILE A 51 9.88 8.60 -10.70
CA ILE A 51 10.28 7.39 -11.41
C ILE A 51 9.09 6.42 -11.37
N TYR A 52 8.58 6.05 -12.54
CA TYR A 52 7.57 4.99 -12.72
C TYR A 52 8.28 3.72 -13.13
N GLN A 53 8.06 2.63 -12.41
CA GLN A 53 8.71 1.36 -12.71
C GLN A 53 7.76 0.16 -12.57
N ILE A 54 8.08 -0.91 -13.31
CA ILE A 54 7.44 -2.22 -13.21
C ILE A 54 8.53 -3.23 -12.87
N THR A 55 8.24 -4.11 -11.93
CA THR A 55 9.15 -5.15 -11.45
C THR A 55 8.46 -6.51 -11.43
N PRO A 56 9.20 -7.66 -11.42
CA PRO A 56 8.62 -8.97 -11.72
C PRO A 56 7.60 -9.48 -10.69
N TRP A 57 7.72 -9.13 -9.42
CA TRP A 57 6.83 -9.62 -8.36
C TRP A 57 5.59 -8.74 -8.24
N LEU A 58 4.58 -9.02 -9.06
CA LEU A 58 3.37 -8.20 -9.21
C LEU A 58 2.34 -8.35 -8.06
N PHE A 59 2.69 -8.99 -6.96
CA PHE A 59 1.81 -9.17 -5.80
C PHE A 59 1.69 -7.95 -4.88
N GLY A 60 2.23 -6.83 -5.29
CA GLY A 60 2.19 -5.58 -4.54
C GLY A 60 2.74 -4.42 -5.33
N GLY A 61 2.92 -3.29 -4.66
CA GLY A 61 3.51 -2.09 -5.21
C GLY A 61 3.93 -1.16 -4.09
N PHE A 62 4.44 0.01 -4.44
CA PHE A 62 4.72 1.05 -3.46
C PHE A 62 4.81 2.43 -4.11
N CYS A 63 4.43 3.43 -3.34
CA CYS A 63 4.58 4.84 -3.66
C CYS A 63 5.58 5.48 -2.69
N GLU A 64 6.86 5.59 -3.08
CA GLU A 64 7.91 6.16 -2.26
C GLU A 64 7.82 7.69 -2.21
N LEU A 65 7.54 8.23 -1.03
CA LEU A 65 7.42 9.67 -0.81
C LEU A 65 8.76 10.27 -0.37
N LYS A 66 9.00 11.49 -0.80
CA LYS A 66 10.22 12.22 -0.43
C LYS A 66 10.25 12.50 1.07
N GLY A 67 11.29 12.02 1.75
CA GLY A 67 11.45 12.24 3.19
C GLY A 67 10.39 11.55 4.05
N GLU A 68 9.91 10.39 3.63
CA GLU A 68 8.95 9.59 4.38
C GLU A 68 9.61 8.92 5.59
N LEU A 69 10.74 8.26 5.36
CA LEU A 69 11.52 7.55 6.38
C LEU A 69 12.85 8.25 6.69
N SER A 70 13.03 9.51 6.30
CA SER A 70 14.30 10.22 6.51
C SER A 70 14.08 11.69 6.82
N LYS A 71 15.03 12.27 7.57
CA LYS A 71 15.05 13.72 7.78
C LYS A 71 15.27 14.41 6.43
N SER A 72 14.37 15.30 6.06
CA SER A 72 14.50 16.13 4.87
C SER A 72 14.19 17.59 5.20
N ARG A 73 15.05 18.50 4.76
CA ARG A 73 14.82 19.95 4.87
C ARG A 73 13.89 20.50 3.76
N ALA A 74 13.57 19.68 2.77
CA ALA A 74 12.74 20.12 1.65
C ALA A 74 11.29 20.39 2.11
N LYS A 75 10.74 21.54 1.73
CA LYS A 75 9.36 21.93 2.07
C LYS A 75 8.31 20.91 1.59
N ASN A 76 8.58 20.23 0.46
CA ASN A 76 7.71 19.21 -0.11
C ASN A 76 8.01 17.79 0.39
N ALA A 77 8.81 17.62 1.44
CA ALA A 77 9.03 16.31 2.05
C ALA A 77 7.85 15.92 2.92
N PHE A 78 7.47 14.64 2.87
CA PHE A 78 6.34 14.09 3.63
C PHE A 78 6.44 14.38 5.13
N VAL A 79 7.64 14.23 5.73
CA VAL A 79 7.88 14.53 7.15
C VAL A 79 7.51 15.95 7.55
N ASN A 80 7.60 16.92 6.61
CA ASN A 80 7.35 18.34 6.85
C ASN A 80 5.90 18.77 6.55
N LEU A 81 5.06 17.86 6.03
CA LEU A 81 3.65 18.16 5.77
C LEU A 81 2.83 18.26 7.06
N PRO A 82 1.76 19.06 7.07
CA PRO A 82 0.77 19.05 8.16
C PRO A 82 0.17 17.66 8.32
N TYR A 83 -0.18 17.30 9.56
CA TYR A 83 -0.71 15.98 9.91
C TYR A 83 -1.93 15.57 9.04
N ARG A 84 -2.87 16.50 8.83
CA ARG A 84 -4.05 16.27 7.97
C ARG A 84 -3.68 15.79 6.56
N LYS A 85 -2.63 16.37 5.96
CA LYS A 85 -2.15 15.94 4.64
C LYS A 85 -1.51 14.56 4.68
N LYS A 86 -0.77 14.24 5.74
CA LYS A 86 -0.17 12.92 5.95
C LYS A 86 -1.24 11.83 6.04
N VAL A 87 -2.27 12.05 6.84
CA VAL A 87 -3.42 11.14 6.98
C VAL A 87 -4.18 11.00 5.66
N ALA A 88 -4.40 12.11 4.93
CA ALA A 88 -5.07 12.06 3.63
C ALA A 88 -4.27 11.26 2.60
N ILE A 89 -2.93 11.38 2.61
CA ILE A 89 -2.07 10.58 1.72
C ILE A 89 -2.11 9.11 2.14
N ALA A 90 -1.91 8.80 3.43
CA ALA A 90 -1.95 7.43 3.94
C ALA A 90 -3.32 6.76 3.72
N GLY A 91 -4.43 7.47 3.94
CA GLY A 91 -5.76 6.90 3.75
C GLY A 91 -6.23 6.81 2.29
N ALA A 92 -5.50 7.39 1.34
CA ALA A 92 -5.96 7.47 -0.05
C ALA A 92 -6.14 6.10 -0.70
N GLY A 93 -5.18 5.20 -0.53
CA GLY A 93 -5.23 3.84 -1.07
C GLY A 93 -6.40 3.04 -0.48
N CYS A 94 -6.54 3.09 0.85
CA CYS A 94 -7.64 2.44 1.56
C CYS A 94 -9.01 2.95 1.10
N ALA A 95 -9.17 4.27 0.98
CA ALA A 95 -10.42 4.89 0.56
C ALA A 95 -10.83 4.48 -0.87
N VAL A 96 -9.86 4.44 -1.80
CA VAL A 96 -10.12 3.99 -3.18
C VAL A 96 -10.49 2.53 -3.22
N ASN A 97 -9.81 1.66 -2.47
CA ASN A 97 -10.13 0.24 -2.41
C ASN A 97 -11.52 -0.01 -1.83
N VAL A 98 -11.90 0.71 -0.77
CA VAL A 98 -13.27 0.62 -0.20
C VAL A 98 -14.30 1.07 -1.22
N LEU A 99 -14.10 2.23 -1.85
CA LEU A 99 -15.03 2.76 -2.86
C LEU A 99 -15.18 1.82 -4.06
N MET A 100 -14.06 1.34 -4.60
CA MET A 100 -14.04 0.39 -5.72
C MET A 100 -14.71 -0.93 -5.35
N GLY A 101 -14.48 -1.41 -4.12
CA GLY A 101 -15.10 -2.61 -3.60
C GLY A 101 -16.62 -2.50 -3.52
N LEU A 102 -17.14 -1.40 -2.96
CA LEU A 102 -18.59 -1.14 -2.88
C LEU A 102 -19.24 -1.03 -4.27
N ILE A 103 -18.60 -0.30 -5.19
CA ILE A 103 -19.09 -0.17 -6.57
C ILE A 103 -19.12 -1.52 -7.27
N ALA A 104 -18.06 -2.32 -7.12
CA ALA A 104 -18.00 -3.64 -7.75
C ALA A 104 -19.06 -4.60 -7.19
N ILE A 105 -19.31 -4.60 -5.88
CA ILE A 105 -20.40 -5.40 -5.28
C ILE A 105 -21.77 -4.97 -5.82
N LEU A 106 -22.02 -3.67 -5.93
CA LEU A 106 -23.26 -3.14 -6.49
C LEU A 106 -23.46 -3.60 -7.95
N ILE A 107 -22.40 -3.48 -8.77
CA ILE A 107 -22.43 -3.97 -10.17
C ILE A 107 -22.69 -5.47 -10.19
N GLY A 108 -22.03 -6.25 -9.33
CA GLY A 108 -22.23 -7.69 -9.21
C GLY A 108 -23.66 -8.05 -8.88
N HIS A 109 -24.29 -7.28 -7.99
CA HIS A 109 -25.72 -7.44 -7.66
C HIS A 109 -26.62 -7.14 -8.86
N CYS A 110 -26.42 -6.00 -9.52
CA CYS A 110 -27.22 -5.61 -10.68
C CYS A 110 -27.09 -6.57 -11.88
N LEU A 111 -25.91 -7.13 -12.10
CA LEU A 111 -25.61 -8.01 -13.23
C LEU A 111 -25.68 -9.51 -12.88
N SER A 112 -25.98 -9.86 -11.63
CA SER A 112 -25.92 -11.24 -11.09
C SER A 112 -24.60 -11.94 -11.44
N ASN A 113 -23.49 -11.20 -11.35
CA ASN A 113 -22.16 -11.65 -11.79
C ASN A 113 -21.22 -11.87 -10.61
N TYR A 114 -20.91 -13.13 -10.33
CA TYR A 114 -20.05 -13.54 -9.20
C TYR A 114 -18.63 -12.97 -9.26
N TYR A 115 -18.07 -12.67 -10.44
CA TYR A 115 -16.75 -12.07 -10.56
C TYR A 115 -16.69 -10.70 -9.90
N PHE A 116 -17.69 -9.84 -10.13
CA PHE A 116 -17.74 -8.52 -9.51
C PHE A 116 -17.94 -8.59 -8.01
N PHE A 117 -18.71 -9.54 -7.49
CA PHE A 117 -18.79 -9.79 -6.05
C PHE A 117 -17.45 -10.14 -5.46
N TYR A 118 -16.76 -11.10 -6.08
CA TYR A 118 -15.46 -11.56 -5.64
C TYR A 118 -14.41 -10.45 -5.68
N PHE A 119 -14.32 -9.70 -6.80
CA PHE A 119 -13.44 -8.55 -6.95
C PHE A 119 -13.74 -7.47 -5.90
N GLY A 120 -15.01 -7.17 -5.68
CA GLY A 120 -15.44 -6.18 -4.70
C GLY A 120 -15.09 -6.59 -3.26
N TYR A 121 -15.30 -7.84 -2.89
CA TYR A 121 -14.91 -8.39 -1.59
C TYR A 121 -13.39 -8.31 -1.39
N LEU A 122 -12.60 -8.72 -2.37
CA LEU A 122 -11.14 -8.63 -2.32
C LEU A 122 -10.67 -7.19 -2.09
N SER A 123 -11.25 -6.24 -2.82
CA SER A 123 -10.91 -4.83 -2.70
C SER A 123 -11.29 -4.26 -1.33
N LEU A 124 -12.48 -4.60 -0.80
CA LEU A 124 -12.90 -4.18 0.54
C LEU A 124 -11.99 -4.74 1.62
N VAL A 125 -11.71 -6.04 1.59
CA VAL A 125 -10.86 -6.69 2.59
C VAL A 125 -9.48 -6.05 2.60
N LEU A 126 -8.87 -5.82 1.43
CA LEU A 126 -7.55 -5.18 1.34
C LEU A 126 -7.59 -3.72 1.82
N GLY A 127 -8.61 -2.94 1.47
CA GLY A 127 -8.74 -1.56 1.91
C GLY A 127 -8.98 -1.44 3.42
N LEU A 128 -9.89 -2.25 3.98
CA LEU A 128 -10.20 -2.21 5.41
C LEU A 128 -9.06 -2.77 6.26
N SER A 129 -8.47 -3.91 5.86
CA SER A 129 -7.35 -4.48 6.61
C SER A 129 -6.13 -3.54 6.63
N ASN A 130 -5.82 -2.90 5.51
CA ASN A 130 -4.70 -1.97 5.44
C ASN A 130 -4.91 -0.71 6.30
N TRP A 131 -6.16 -0.32 6.56
CA TRP A 131 -6.48 0.81 7.41
C TRP A 131 -6.61 0.44 8.89
N PHE A 132 -7.34 -0.65 9.21
CA PHE A 132 -7.68 -0.99 10.59
C PHE A 132 -6.64 -1.84 11.31
N ILE A 133 -5.79 -2.58 10.59
CA ILE A 133 -4.73 -3.34 11.23
C ILE A 133 -3.59 -2.39 11.60
N PRO A 134 -3.26 -2.23 12.90
CA PRO A 134 -2.31 -1.22 13.37
C PRO A 134 -0.85 -1.68 13.24
N ILE A 135 -0.49 -2.25 12.09
CA ILE A 135 0.91 -2.61 11.79
C ILE A 135 1.62 -1.40 11.20
N PRO A 136 2.79 -0.99 11.72
CA PRO A 136 3.46 0.25 11.30
C PRO A 136 3.78 0.40 9.81
N CYS A 137 3.93 -0.72 9.07
CA CYS A 137 4.17 -0.67 7.62
C CYS A 137 2.89 -0.58 6.78
N LEU A 138 1.70 -0.65 7.40
CA LEU A 138 0.42 -0.42 6.73
C LEU A 138 -0.01 1.04 6.89
N ASP A 139 -0.88 1.51 6.01
CA ASP A 139 -1.32 2.90 5.96
C ASP A 139 -1.97 3.38 7.27
N GLY A 140 -2.87 2.56 7.83
CA GLY A 140 -3.51 2.82 9.11
C GLY A 140 -2.53 2.81 10.27
N GLY A 141 -1.55 1.89 10.24
CA GLY A 141 -0.46 1.83 11.21
C GLY A 141 0.40 3.09 11.17
N TYR A 142 0.69 3.62 9.99
CA TYR A 142 1.38 4.90 9.85
C TYR A 142 0.55 6.05 10.44
N ALA A 143 -0.72 6.13 10.09
CA ALA A 143 -1.61 7.20 10.58
C ALA A 143 -1.77 7.18 12.10
N LEU A 144 -1.77 6.00 12.71
CA LEU A 144 -1.93 5.81 14.16
C LEU A 144 -0.61 5.98 14.92
N TRP A 145 0.41 5.19 14.56
CA TRP A 145 1.62 5.08 15.38
C TRP A 145 2.57 6.26 15.24
N TYR A 146 2.67 6.85 14.06
CA TYR A 146 3.57 7.99 13.85
C TYR A 146 3.27 9.16 14.80
N PRO A 147 2.02 9.66 14.94
CA PRO A 147 1.72 10.75 15.85
C PRO A 147 1.86 10.34 17.32
N ILE A 148 1.50 9.11 17.69
CA ILE A 148 1.64 8.62 19.06
C ILE A 148 3.11 8.64 19.46
N LEU A 149 3.97 8.01 18.69
CA LEU A 149 5.39 7.89 19.01
C LEU A 149 6.11 9.25 18.98
N THR A 150 5.74 10.13 18.05
CA THR A 150 6.33 11.48 17.99
C THR A 150 5.83 12.41 19.09
N LYS A 151 4.68 12.09 19.73
CA LYS A 151 4.14 12.82 20.87
C LYS A 151 4.67 12.29 22.20
N MET A 152 4.86 10.96 22.32
CA MET A 152 5.40 10.31 23.53
C MET A 152 6.90 10.53 23.71
N PHE A 153 7.64 10.62 22.62
CA PHE A 153 9.08 10.84 22.63
C PHE A 153 9.39 12.16 21.92
N GLU A 154 10.59 12.72 22.20
CA GLU A 154 11.06 13.82 21.36
C GLU A 154 10.90 13.47 19.88
N LYS A 155 10.42 14.42 19.07
CA LYS A 155 10.05 14.20 17.65
C LYS A 155 11.11 13.40 16.87
N ASN A 156 12.40 13.68 17.10
CA ASN A 156 13.49 12.96 16.44
C ASN A 156 13.63 11.51 16.89
N LYS A 157 13.42 11.24 18.18
CA LYS A 157 13.49 9.89 18.78
C LYS A 157 12.28 9.07 18.38
N GLY A 158 11.09 9.65 18.44
CA GLY A 158 9.84 9.02 18.02
C GLY A 158 9.85 8.62 16.53
N THR A 159 10.36 9.48 15.65
CA THR A 159 10.52 9.15 14.23
C THR A 159 11.45 7.96 14.02
N LYS A 160 12.61 7.92 14.70
CA LYS A 160 13.55 6.78 14.57
C LYS A 160 12.96 5.46 15.10
N ILE A 161 12.19 5.51 16.18
CA ILE A 161 11.50 4.33 16.73
C ILE A 161 10.47 3.83 15.69
N PHE A 162 9.69 4.74 15.12
CA PHE A 162 8.72 4.40 14.09
C PHE A 162 9.37 3.79 12.84
N GLU A 163 10.46 4.38 12.34
CA GLU A 163 11.22 3.85 11.20
C GLU A 163 11.70 2.41 11.44
N LYS A 164 12.24 2.13 12.64
CA LYS A 164 12.63 0.76 13.02
C LYS A 164 11.42 -0.18 13.07
N ALA A 165 10.31 0.26 13.64
CA ALA A 165 9.08 -0.53 13.71
C ALA A 165 8.54 -0.87 12.31
N VAL A 166 8.55 0.07 11.37
CA VAL A 166 8.18 -0.16 9.96
C VAL A 166 9.10 -1.21 9.31
N GLN A 167 10.42 -1.06 9.47
CA GLN A 167 11.37 -2.02 8.89
C GLN A 167 11.22 -3.43 9.45
N ILE A 168 11.00 -3.57 10.76
CA ILE A 168 10.78 -4.87 11.41
C ILE A 168 9.46 -5.48 10.92
N SER A 169 8.38 -4.72 10.93
CA SER A 169 7.06 -5.17 10.47
C SER A 169 7.10 -5.64 9.02
N PHE A 170 7.78 -4.91 8.14
CA PHE A 170 7.94 -5.28 6.74
C PHE A 170 8.73 -6.60 6.59
N LYS A 171 9.82 -6.78 7.34
CA LYS A 171 10.56 -8.03 7.34
C LYS A 171 9.72 -9.22 7.82
N ILE A 172 8.95 -9.03 8.90
CA ILE A 172 8.05 -10.06 9.43
C ILE A 172 7.01 -10.46 8.37
N ILE A 173 6.38 -9.50 7.71
CA ILE A 173 5.39 -9.76 6.64
C ILE A 173 6.03 -10.55 5.50
N ILE A 174 7.24 -10.20 5.07
CA ILE A 174 7.96 -10.94 4.02
C ILE A 174 8.22 -12.39 4.47
N VAL A 175 8.73 -12.59 5.67
CA VAL A 175 9.00 -13.95 6.20
C VAL A 175 7.72 -14.77 6.28
N LEU A 176 6.63 -14.22 6.81
CA LEU A 176 5.34 -14.89 6.88
C LEU A 176 4.81 -15.27 5.50
N ASN A 177 4.92 -14.37 4.51
CA ASN A 177 4.52 -14.69 3.13
C ASN A 177 5.35 -15.85 2.55
N ILE A 178 6.68 -15.84 2.75
CA ILE A 178 7.55 -16.94 2.30
C ILE A 178 7.17 -18.26 2.97
N MET A 179 6.89 -18.25 4.28
CA MET A 179 6.48 -19.46 5.02
C MET A 179 5.10 -19.97 4.57
N CYS A 180 4.19 -19.10 4.12
CA CYS A 180 2.88 -19.50 3.60
C CYS A 180 2.93 -20.14 2.19
N ILE A 181 4.00 -19.92 1.40
CA ILE A 181 4.12 -20.47 0.04
C ILE A 181 4.01 -22.01 0.01
N PRO A 182 4.74 -22.79 0.82
CA PRO A 182 4.63 -24.25 0.83
C PRO A 182 3.22 -24.73 1.21
N LEU A 183 2.57 -24.04 2.16
CA LEU A 183 1.21 -24.36 2.56
C LEU A 183 0.22 -24.11 1.42
N LEU A 184 0.35 -22.99 0.73
CA LEU A 184 -0.46 -22.64 -0.45
C LEU A 184 -0.29 -23.67 -1.57
N ILE A 185 0.96 -24.07 -1.87
CA ILE A 185 1.27 -25.11 -2.87
C ILE A 185 0.61 -26.43 -2.48
N LYS A 186 0.67 -26.80 -1.19
CA LYS A 186 0.04 -28.02 -0.68
C LYS A 186 -1.48 -27.98 -0.84
N LEU A 187 -2.14 -26.88 -0.52
CA LEU A 187 -3.58 -26.69 -0.68
C LEU A 187 -4.01 -26.77 -2.16
N ILE A 188 -3.25 -26.16 -3.06
CA ILE A 188 -3.52 -26.24 -4.52
C ILE A 188 -3.42 -27.69 -5.00
N ARG A 189 -2.39 -28.45 -4.57
CA ARG A 189 -2.21 -29.86 -4.95
C ARG A 189 -3.30 -30.78 -4.41
N MET A 190 -3.91 -30.44 -3.27
CA MET A 190 -5.01 -31.22 -2.68
C MET A 190 -6.38 -30.91 -3.29
N GLY A 191 -6.45 -30.05 -4.33
CA GLY A 191 -7.70 -29.72 -5.02
C GLY A 191 -8.64 -28.79 -4.21
N GLY A 192 -8.11 -28.10 -3.20
CA GLY A 192 -8.89 -27.25 -2.33
C GLY A 192 -9.05 -25.78 -2.79
N LEU A 193 -8.58 -25.45 -4.02
CA LEU A 193 -8.75 -24.13 -4.64
C LEU A 193 -8.87 -24.24 -6.16
#